data_bcadf8c3f91324845dd34660af95313f
#
_entry.id   bcadf8c3f91324845dd34660af95313f
#
_cell.length_a   1.000
_cell.length_b   1.000
_cell.length_c   1.000
_cell.angle_alpha   90.00
_cell.angle_beta   90.00
_cell.angle_gamma   90.00
#
_symmetry.space_group_name_H-M   'P 1'
#
loop_
_entity.id
_entity.type
_entity.pdbx_description
1 polymer ?
#
loop_
_entity_poly.entity_id
_entity_poly.type
_entity_poly.pdbx_seq_one_letter_code
_entity_poly.pdbx_strand_id
1 'polypeptide(L)'
;VYKRQQHGFDKSITGLSEDTLVAALGGTLQPLIDAIVAGKIKGIAAIVGCSNLRAKGHDVFTVELAKELIKKDILVLSAGCTCGGLENCGLMTMDAVELCGEGLKEICTALGVPPVLNFGPCLAIGRIEMAACALAKELNVDLPQLPVVISAPQWLEEQALADGAYALALGFPLHLALSPFVTGSPVAVNVLTEGLKDLTGGQLIIETEVDAAAQKFDEIIKEKRAGLGIDSGINKGGDAIC
;
A
#
# COMPACT_ATOMS: atom_id res chain seq x y z
N VAL A 1 2.72 -19.08 -14.93
CA VAL A 1 3.91 -19.95 -14.92
C VAL A 1 4.75 -19.69 -16.16
N TYR A 2 4.15 -19.81 -17.34
CA TYR A 2 4.86 -19.64 -18.63
C TYR A 2 5.52 -18.27 -18.79
N LYS A 3 4.83 -17.19 -18.43
CA LYS A 3 5.38 -15.82 -18.51
C LYS A 3 6.54 -15.59 -17.55
N ARG A 4 6.47 -16.16 -16.34
CA ARG A 4 7.59 -16.05 -15.38
C ARG A 4 8.86 -16.71 -15.88
N GLN A 5 8.74 -17.86 -16.54
CA GLN A 5 9.89 -18.52 -17.16
C GLN A 5 10.53 -17.67 -18.25
N GLN A 6 9.73 -16.93 -19.03
CA GLN A 6 10.24 -16.00 -20.04
C GLN A 6 11.02 -14.84 -19.42
N HIS A 7 10.67 -14.41 -18.19
CA HIS A 7 11.36 -13.35 -17.46
C HIS A 7 12.45 -13.88 -16.51
N GLY A 8 12.70 -15.17 -16.49
CA GLY A 8 13.71 -15.79 -15.63
C GLY A 8 13.29 -16.00 -14.17
N PHE A 9 12.02 -15.80 -13.82
CA PHE A 9 11.52 -16.01 -12.45
C PHE A 9 10.94 -17.43 -12.31
N ASP A 10 11.48 -18.21 -11.41
CA ASP A 10 11.04 -19.56 -11.09
C ASP A 10 10.33 -19.67 -9.74
N LYS A 11 10.41 -18.65 -8.91
CA LYS A 11 9.80 -18.58 -7.57
C LYS A 11 9.21 -17.22 -7.28
N SER A 12 8.07 -17.21 -6.60
CA SER A 12 7.47 -16.01 -5.99
C SER A 12 6.82 -16.39 -4.65
N ILE A 13 6.72 -15.41 -3.76
CA ILE A 13 6.06 -15.59 -2.46
C ILE A 13 4.65 -15.02 -2.57
N THR A 14 3.65 -15.87 -2.41
CA THR A 14 2.24 -15.54 -2.61
C THR A 14 1.35 -16.16 -1.53
N GLY A 15 0.08 -15.77 -1.50
CA GLY A 15 -0.92 -16.34 -0.60
C GLY A 15 -0.78 -15.88 0.84
N LEU A 16 -0.35 -14.65 1.05
CA LEU A 16 -0.29 -14.05 2.37
C LEU A 16 -1.69 -13.68 2.89
N SER A 17 -1.82 -13.71 4.20
CA SER A 17 -2.97 -13.17 4.95
C SER A 17 -2.43 -12.46 6.19
N GLU A 18 -3.31 -11.76 6.90
CA GLU A 18 -2.95 -11.14 8.18
C GLU A 18 -2.38 -12.17 9.16
N ASP A 19 -2.99 -13.35 9.25
CA ASP A 19 -2.53 -14.44 10.15
C ASP A 19 -1.17 -14.98 9.76
N THR A 20 -0.94 -15.21 8.45
CA THR A 20 0.35 -15.70 7.95
C THR A 20 1.45 -14.65 8.07
N LEU A 21 1.10 -13.37 7.90
CA LEU A 21 2.02 -12.27 8.13
C LEU A 21 2.45 -12.21 9.62
N VAL A 22 1.49 -12.25 10.53
CA VAL A 22 1.76 -12.28 11.97
C VAL A 22 2.61 -13.50 12.34
N ALA A 23 2.29 -14.68 11.80
CA ALA A 23 3.07 -15.89 12.05
C ALA A 23 4.52 -15.77 11.52
N ALA A 24 4.71 -15.20 10.32
CA ALA A 24 6.04 -14.96 9.74
C ALA A 24 6.88 -13.96 10.56
N LEU A 25 6.22 -13.03 11.23
CA LEU A 25 6.84 -12.04 12.13
C LEU A 25 7.06 -12.57 13.57
N GLY A 26 6.88 -13.87 13.81
CA GLY A 26 7.07 -14.46 15.13
C GLY A 26 5.87 -14.40 16.06
N GLY A 27 4.67 -14.25 15.54
CA GLY A 27 3.40 -14.23 16.27
C GLY A 27 2.92 -12.85 16.72
N THR A 28 3.59 -11.77 16.27
CA THR A 28 3.24 -10.39 16.60
C THR A 28 3.58 -9.45 15.44
N LEU A 29 2.92 -8.30 15.36
CA LEU A 29 3.27 -7.24 14.42
C LEU A 29 4.42 -6.33 14.92
N GLN A 30 4.96 -6.57 16.12
CA GLN A 30 5.99 -5.72 16.71
C GLN A 30 7.22 -5.50 15.81
N PRO A 31 7.78 -6.52 15.11
CA PRO A 31 8.90 -6.28 14.20
C PRO A 31 8.57 -5.32 13.05
N LEU A 32 7.34 -5.34 12.55
CA LEU A 32 6.88 -4.40 11.52
C LEU A 32 6.72 -2.99 12.10
N ILE A 33 6.16 -2.88 13.30
CA ILE A 33 6.01 -1.62 14.02
C ILE A 33 7.37 -0.99 14.29
N ASP A 34 8.31 -1.77 14.82
CA ASP A 34 9.67 -1.31 15.11
C ASP A 34 10.38 -0.81 13.84
N ALA A 35 10.18 -1.50 12.70
CA ALA A 35 10.71 -1.09 11.42
C ALA A 35 10.08 0.24 10.92
N ILE A 36 8.77 0.43 11.14
CA ILE A 36 8.07 1.68 10.80
C ILE A 36 8.54 2.81 11.72
N VAL A 37 8.60 2.60 13.01
CA VAL A 37 9.06 3.61 14.00
C VAL A 37 10.52 3.99 13.75
N ALA A 38 11.38 3.02 13.44
CA ALA A 38 12.78 3.26 13.10
C ALA A 38 13.00 3.94 11.75
N GLY A 39 11.93 4.13 10.94
CA GLY A 39 12.01 4.74 9.61
C GLY A 39 12.61 3.84 8.53
N LYS A 40 12.82 2.55 8.84
CA LYS A 40 13.28 1.55 7.86
C LYS A 40 12.17 1.24 6.84
N ILE A 41 10.94 1.17 7.29
CA ILE A 41 9.74 1.19 6.47
C ILE A 41 9.05 2.53 6.72
N LYS A 42 9.00 3.39 5.71
CA LYS A 42 8.38 4.71 5.87
C LYS A 42 6.86 4.62 5.96
N GLY A 43 6.26 3.69 5.26
CA GLY A 43 4.83 3.46 5.26
C GLY A 43 4.45 2.28 4.40
N ILE A 44 3.17 2.11 4.19
CA ILE A 44 2.59 1.01 3.43
C ILE A 44 1.74 1.57 2.29
N ALA A 45 1.88 1.00 1.10
CA ALA A 45 0.99 1.25 -0.02
C ALA A 45 0.25 -0.04 -0.39
N ALA A 46 -1.08 -0.02 -0.35
CA ALA A 46 -1.88 -1.12 -0.85
C ALA A 46 -2.21 -0.87 -2.32
N ILE A 47 -1.54 -1.55 -3.24
CA ILE A 47 -1.84 -1.48 -4.68
C ILE A 47 -2.75 -2.65 -5.02
N VAL A 48 -4.01 -2.36 -5.29
CA VAL A 48 -5.07 -3.36 -5.39
C VAL A 48 -5.95 -3.19 -6.64
N GLY A 49 -6.76 -4.18 -6.94
CA GLY A 49 -7.80 -4.10 -7.96
C GLY A 49 -7.40 -4.72 -9.29
N CYS A 50 -7.78 -4.04 -10.36
CA CYS A 50 -7.77 -4.56 -11.73
C CYS A 50 -6.50 -4.18 -12.51
N SER A 51 -6.50 -4.54 -13.80
CA SER A 51 -5.57 -4.04 -14.80
C SER A 51 -6.34 -3.45 -15.98
N ASN A 52 -5.96 -2.26 -16.42
CA ASN A 52 -6.70 -1.50 -17.43
C ASN A 52 -5.75 -0.89 -18.47
N LEU A 53 -6.01 -1.19 -19.74
CA LEU A 53 -5.21 -0.70 -20.87
C LEU A 53 -5.18 0.83 -21.00
N ARG A 54 -6.20 1.51 -20.48
CA ARG A 54 -6.34 2.99 -20.58
C ARG A 54 -5.34 3.73 -19.67
N ALA A 55 -4.79 3.07 -18.66
CA ALA A 55 -3.77 3.65 -17.78
C ALA A 55 -2.39 3.13 -18.19
N LYS A 56 -1.75 3.75 -19.17
CA LYS A 56 -0.41 3.43 -19.72
C LYS A 56 -0.25 2.03 -20.34
N GLY A 57 -1.27 1.17 -20.35
CA GLY A 57 -1.20 -0.21 -20.79
C GLY A 57 -1.38 -1.21 -19.68
N HIS A 58 -1.54 -2.49 -20.02
CA HIS A 58 -1.84 -3.55 -19.06
C HIS A 58 -0.70 -3.72 -18.05
N ASP A 59 -1.01 -3.55 -16.77
CA ASP A 59 -0.11 -3.63 -15.62
C ASP A 59 1.01 -2.57 -15.56
N VAL A 60 1.20 -1.75 -16.60
CA VAL A 60 2.35 -0.84 -16.69
C VAL A 60 2.36 0.16 -15.55
N PHE A 61 1.26 0.88 -15.34
CA PHE A 61 1.17 1.87 -14.25
C PHE A 61 1.40 1.22 -12.87
N THR A 62 0.76 0.09 -12.64
CA THR A 62 0.85 -0.68 -11.39
C THR A 62 2.29 -1.08 -11.08
N VAL A 63 2.99 -1.64 -12.06
CA VAL A 63 4.37 -2.12 -11.89
C VAL A 63 5.35 -0.98 -11.69
N GLU A 64 5.23 0.10 -12.48
CA GLU A 64 6.09 1.27 -12.36
C GLU A 64 5.87 1.97 -11.01
N LEU A 65 4.61 2.15 -10.58
CA LEU A 65 4.30 2.73 -9.28
C LEU A 65 4.90 1.91 -8.13
N ALA A 66 4.73 0.58 -8.16
CA ALA A 66 5.30 -0.28 -7.12
C ALA A 66 6.83 -0.14 -7.04
N LYS A 67 7.53 -0.08 -8.18
CA LYS A 67 8.99 0.13 -8.23
C LYS A 67 9.39 1.47 -7.62
N GLU A 68 8.68 2.54 -7.92
CA GLU A 68 8.99 3.86 -7.34
C GLU A 68 8.73 3.91 -5.83
N LEU A 69 7.72 3.19 -5.35
CA LEU A 69 7.39 3.15 -3.91
C LEU A 69 8.42 2.35 -3.11
N ILE A 70 8.84 1.17 -3.57
CA ILE A 70 9.84 0.37 -2.85
C ILE A 70 11.21 1.05 -2.80
N LYS A 71 11.60 1.83 -3.81
CA LYS A 71 12.79 2.70 -3.77
C LYS A 71 12.75 3.76 -2.67
N LYS A 72 11.54 4.15 -2.27
CA LYS A 72 11.30 5.15 -1.21
C LYS A 72 11.11 4.51 0.17
N ASP A 73 11.45 3.24 0.36
CA ASP A 73 11.23 2.46 1.59
C ASP A 73 9.75 2.31 1.97
N ILE A 74 8.87 2.26 0.99
CA ILE A 74 7.43 2.01 1.18
C ILE A 74 7.14 0.56 0.85
N LEU A 75 6.65 -0.20 1.85
CA LEU A 75 6.25 -1.60 1.67
C LEU A 75 4.96 -1.66 0.83
N VAL A 76 4.92 -2.54 -0.17
CA VAL A 76 3.74 -2.70 -1.01
C VAL A 76 2.97 -3.96 -0.62
N LEU A 77 1.67 -3.82 -0.36
CA LEU A 77 0.72 -4.93 -0.25
C LEU A 77 -0.13 -4.96 -1.51
N SER A 78 -0.46 -6.11 -2.02
CA SER A 78 -1.26 -6.21 -3.24
C SER A 78 -2.32 -7.31 -3.14
N ALA A 79 -3.47 -7.06 -3.75
CA ALA A 79 -4.55 -8.03 -3.94
C ALA A 79 -5.30 -7.73 -5.24
N GLY A 80 -5.81 -8.77 -5.88
CA GLY A 80 -6.54 -8.66 -7.14
C GLY A 80 -5.69 -8.92 -8.38
N CYS A 81 -6.16 -8.50 -9.55
CA CYS A 81 -5.47 -8.69 -10.82
C CYS A 81 -4.09 -8.01 -10.85
N THR A 82 -3.91 -6.93 -10.09
CA THR A 82 -2.61 -6.24 -9.90
C THR A 82 -1.51 -7.19 -9.45
N CYS A 83 -1.83 -8.20 -8.64
CA CYS A 83 -0.86 -9.22 -8.21
C CYS A 83 -0.21 -9.93 -9.40
N GLY A 84 -0.99 -10.25 -10.44
CA GLY A 84 -0.49 -10.94 -11.63
C GLY A 84 0.57 -10.12 -12.36
N GLY A 85 0.36 -8.82 -12.52
CA GLY A 85 1.33 -7.91 -13.13
C GLY A 85 2.62 -7.79 -12.31
N LEU A 86 2.49 -7.58 -11.01
CA LEU A 86 3.62 -7.45 -10.08
C LEU A 86 4.42 -8.75 -9.98
N GLU A 87 3.73 -9.92 -9.93
CA GLU A 87 4.37 -11.23 -9.92
C GLU A 87 5.11 -11.52 -11.22
N ASN A 88 4.47 -11.26 -12.38
CA ASN A 88 5.08 -11.47 -13.71
C ASN A 88 6.33 -10.62 -13.92
N CYS A 89 6.44 -9.47 -13.26
CA CYS A 89 7.61 -8.59 -13.32
C CYS A 89 8.63 -8.87 -12.20
N GLY A 90 8.46 -9.93 -11.43
CA GLY A 90 9.41 -10.40 -10.42
C GLY A 90 9.41 -9.61 -9.11
N LEU A 91 8.46 -8.69 -8.90
CA LEU A 91 8.43 -7.85 -7.70
C LEU A 91 8.05 -8.62 -6.42
N MET A 92 7.50 -9.83 -6.58
CA MET A 92 7.16 -10.74 -5.47
C MET A 92 8.22 -11.82 -5.24
N THR A 93 9.47 -11.55 -5.64
CA THR A 93 10.63 -12.41 -5.42
C THR A 93 11.64 -11.72 -4.52
N MET A 94 12.57 -12.50 -3.94
CA MET A 94 13.66 -11.93 -3.16
C MET A 94 14.64 -11.09 -4.00
N ASP A 95 14.72 -11.32 -5.31
CA ASP A 95 15.56 -10.50 -6.18
C ASP A 95 15.09 -9.05 -6.27
N ALA A 96 13.79 -8.79 -6.04
CA ALA A 96 13.23 -7.45 -6.01
C ALA A 96 13.74 -6.59 -4.83
N VAL A 97 14.33 -7.21 -3.82
CA VAL A 97 14.94 -6.50 -2.68
C VAL A 97 16.07 -5.57 -3.13
N GLU A 98 16.74 -5.90 -4.23
CA GLU A 98 17.81 -5.06 -4.81
C GLU A 98 17.27 -3.73 -5.42
N LEU A 99 15.96 -3.61 -5.63
CA LEU A 99 15.30 -2.40 -6.11
C LEU A 99 14.85 -1.46 -4.99
N CYS A 100 14.92 -1.92 -3.75
CA CYS A 100 14.45 -1.18 -2.58
C CYS A 100 15.37 -0.05 -2.17
N GLY A 101 14.84 0.91 -1.42
CA GLY A 101 15.64 1.78 -0.57
C GLY A 101 16.35 0.98 0.53
N GLU A 102 17.34 1.58 1.17
CA GLU A 102 18.20 0.89 2.13
C GLU A 102 17.45 0.33 3.34
N GLY A 103 16.43 1.06 3.82
CA GLY A 103 15.64 0.65 4.99
C GLY A 103 14.78 -0.58 4.70
N LEU A 104 14.00 -0.52 3.62
CA LEU A 104 13.15 -1.64 3.22
C LEU A 104 13.98 -2.86 2.81
N LYS A 105 15.12 -2.65 2.15
CA LYS A 105 16.08 -3.70 1.78
C LYS A 105 16.56 -4.47 3.01
N GLU A 106 16.99 -3.75 4.06
CA GLU A 106 17.44 -4.34 5.32
C GLU A 106 16.34 -5.23 5.92
N ILE A 107 15.12 -4.72 6.05
CA ILE A 107 14.00 -5.45 6.68
C ILE A 107 13.58 -6.66 5.83
N CYS A 108 13.40 -6.49 4.52
CA CYS A 108 13.03 -7.60 3.64
C CYS A 108 14.08 -8.73 3.66
N THR A 109 15.36 -8.37 3.66
CA THR A 109 16.45 -9.35 3.76
C THR A 109 16.44 -10.08 5.10
N ALA A 110 16.27 -9.36 6.20
CA ALA A 110 16.25 -9.95 7.54
C ALA A 110 15.06 -10.90 7.76
N LEU A 111 13.91 -10.58 7.20
CA LEU A 111 12.69 -11.38 7.32
C LEU A 111 12.56 -12.45 6.23
N GLY A 112 13.37 -12.40 5.17
CA GLY A 112 13.25 -13.32 4.02
C GLY A 112 11.96 -13.12 3.22
N VAL A 113 11.46 -11.89 3.12
CA VAL A 113 10.23 -11.55 2.41
C VAL A 113 10.49 -10.54 1.29
N PRO A 114 9.75 -10.62 0.17
CA PRO A 114 9.88 -9.62 -0.90
C PRO A 114 9.27 -8.27 -0.51
N PRO A 115 9.62 -7.18 -1.19
CA PRO A 115 9.08 -5.85 -0.90
C PRO A 115 7.63 -5.64 -1.36
N VAL A 116 7.10 -6.58 -2.14
CA VAL A 116 5.70 -6.62 -2.58
C VAL A 116 5.06 -7.91 -2.10
N LEU A 117 4.06 -7.80 -1.25
CA LEU A 117 3.39 -8.92 -0.61
C LEU A 117 2.04 -9.20 -1.27
N ASN A 118 1.82 -10.45 -1.70
CA ASN A 118 0.61 -10.90 -2.39
C ASN A 118 -0.41 -11.47 -1.41
N PHE A 119 -1.52 -10.77 -1.20
CA PHE A 119 -2.64 -11.21 -0.35
C PHE A 119 -3.69 -12.03 -1.11
N GLY A 120 -3.55 -12.18 -2.43
CA GLY A 120 -4.42 -13.03 -3.24
C GLY A 120 -5.38 -12.27 -4.17
N PRO A 121 -6.54 -12.84 -4.48
CA PRO A 121 -7.51 -12.24 -5.40
C PRO A 121 -8.21 -11.00 -4.79
N CYS A 122 -9.02 -10.29 -5.60
CA CYS A 122 -9.76 -9.12 -5.11
C CYS A 122 -10.67 -9.43 -3.91
N LEU A 123 -11.19 -10.62 -3.79
CA LEU A 123 -11.92 -11.06 -2.58
C LEU A 123 -11.07 -11.04 -1.29
N ALA A 124 -9.76 -10.94 -1.42
CA ALA A 124 -8.83 -10.86 -0.28
C ALA A 124 -8.40 -9.43 0.08
N ILE A 125 -8.94 -8.39 -0.57
CA ILE A 125 -8.66 -6.98 -0.21
C ILE A 125 -9.00 -6.71 1.26
N GLY A 126 -10.09 -7.28 1.77
CA GLY A 126 -10.44 -7.19 3.19
C GLY A 126 -9.39 -7.77 4.15
N ARG A 127 -8.52 -8.67 3.69
CA ARG A 127 -7.39 -9.16 4.48
C ARG A 127 -6.32 -8.08 4.72
N ILE A 128 -6.13 -7.20 3.73
CA ILE A 128 -5.24 -6.04 3.88
C ILE A 128 -5.83 -5.08 4.92
N GLU A 129 -7.15 -4.86 4.89
CA GLU A 129 -7.84 -4.07 5.92
C GLU A 129 -7.67 -4.69 7.31
N MET A 130 -7.85 -6.00 7.46
CA MET A 130 -7.66 -6.67 8.75
C MET A 130 -6.22 -6.51 9.27
N ALA A 131 -5.22 -6.56 8.39
CA ALA A 131 -3.83 -6.26 8.74
C ALA A 131 -3.65 -4.80 9.19
N ALA A 132 -4.31 -3.85 8.52
CA ALA A 132 -4.31 -2.44 8.93
C ALA A 132 -5.01 -2.23 10.28
N CYS A 133 -6.15 -2.88 10.53
CA CYS A 133 -6.84 -2.86 11.81
C CYS A 133 -5.97 -3.41 12.95
N ALA A 134 -5.27 -4.52 12.70
CA ALA A 134 -4.35 -5.10 13.68
C ALA A 134 -3.19 -4.12 13.98
N LEU A 135 -2.61 -3.49 12.95
CA LEU A 135 -1.56 -2.49 13.11
C LEU A 135 -2.05 -1.27 13.90
N ALA A 136 -3.23 -0.74 13.58
CA ALA A 136 -3.83 0.40 14.29
C ALA A 136 -4.05 0.09 15.77
N LYS A 137 -4.56 -1.12 16.07
CA LYS A 137 -4.76 -1.58 17.43
C LYS A 137 -3.48 -1.66 18.24
N GLU A 138 -2.41 -2.23 17.67
CA GLU A 138 -1.11 -2.33 18.34
C GLU A 138 -0.46 -0.95 18.58
N LEU A 139 -0.64 -0.02 17.62
CA LEU A 139 -0.17 1.36 17.75
C LEU A 139 -1.08 2.23 18.63
N ASN A 140 -2.26 1.74 19.01
CA ASN A 140 -3.31 2.47 19.74
C ASN A 140 -3.70 3.79 19.03
N VAL A 141 -3.99 3.69 17.73
CA VAL A 141 -4.40 4.79 16.85
C VAL A 141 -5.60 4.41 16.00
N ASP A 142 -6.27 5.39 15.39
CA ASP A 142 -7.32 5.13 14.41
C ASP A 142 -6.74 4.86 13.02
N LEU A 143 -7.50 4.13 12.18
CA LEU A 143 -7.10 3.77 10.81
C LEU A 143 -6.63 4.98 9.97
N PRO A 144 -7.30 6.14 9.97
CA PRO A 144 -6.87 7.30 9.21
C PRO A 144 -5.48 7.83 9.59
N GLN A 145 -4.98 7.52 10.79
CA GLN A 145 -3.69 7.99 11.29
C GLN A 145 -2.52 7.12 10.80
N LEU A 146 -2.80 5.91 10.35
CA LEU A 146 -1.76 5.01 9.84
C LEU A 146 -1.05 5.60 8.61
N PRO A 147 0.27 5.43 8.48
CA PRO A 147 1.02 5.83 7.28
C PRO A 147 0.77 4.86 6.12
N VAL A 148 -0.50 4.79 5.72
CA VAL A 148 -1.02 3.88 4.69
C VAL A 148 -1.72 4.68 3.60
N VAL A 149 -1.46 4.33 2.35
CA VAL A 149 -2.13 4.85 1.15
C VAL A 149 -2.67 3.68 0.34
N ILE A 150 -3.86 3.82 -0.22
CA ILE A 150 -4.47 2.80 -1.09
C ILE A 150 -4.44 3.30 -2.53
N SER A 151 -4.15 2.41 -3.47
CA SER A 151 -4.14 2.70 -4.88
C SER A 151 -4.84 1.58 -5.66
N ALA A 152 -5.81 1.96 -6.47
CA ALA A 152 -6.40 1.10 -7.50
C ALA A 152 -6.15 1.75 -8.87
N PRO A 153 -4.88 1.83 -9.33
CA PRO A 153 -4.49 2.72 -10.43
C PRO A 153 -5.19 2.35 -11.73
N GLN A 154 -5.40 1.08 -11.95
CA GLN A 154 -5.94 0.52 -13.19
C GLN A 154 -7.31 -0.13 -12.96
N TRP A 155 -8.15 0.46 -12.12
CA TRP A 155 -9.50 -0.05 -11.89
C TRP A 155 -10.29 -0.23 -13.20
N LEU A 156 -11.10 -1.28 -13.27
CA LEU A 156 -11.90 -1.62 -14.44
C LEU A 156 -13.32 -2.05 -14.05
N GLU A 157 -13.42 -2.87 -13.02
CA GLU A 157 -14.66 -3.44 -12.51
C GLU A 157 -15.32 -2.50 -11.48
N GLU A 158 -16.64 -2.54 -11.40
CA GLU A 158 -17.42 -1.77 -10.42
C GLU A 158 -17.04 -2.12 -8.98
N GLN A 159 -16.68 -3.37 -8.72
CA GLN A 159 -16.20 -3.81 -7.41
C GLN A 159 -14.99 -2.99 -6.95
N ALA A 160 -14.04 -2.68 -7.83
CA ALA A 160 -12.87 -1.87 -7.46
C ALA A 160 -13.26 -0.46 -7.00
N LEU A 161 -14.33 0.12 -7.56
CA LEU A 161 -14.87 1.40 -7.12
C LEU A 161 -15.61 1.28 -5.78
N ALA A 162 -16.34 0.19 -5.56
CA ALA A 162 -17.02 -0.07 -4.30
C ALA A 162 -16.01 -0.26 -3.15
N ASP A 163 -14.96 -1.07 -3.39
CA ASP A 163 -13.86 -1.26 -2.43
C ASP A 163 -13.12 0.06 -2.17
N GLY A 164 -12.93 0.87 -3.22
CA GLY A 164 -12.34 2.21 -3.10
C GLY A 164 -13.21 3.18 -2.28
N ALA A 165 -14.52 3.17 -2.48
CA ALA A 165 -15.45 3.98 -1.68
C ALA A 165 -15.43 3.55 -0.21
N TYR A 166 -15.34 2.25 0.04
CA TYR A 166 -15.18 1.72 1.40
C TYR A 166 -13.86 2.16 2.04
N ALA A 167 -12.76 2.12 1.31
CA ALA A 167 -11.46 2.61 1.79
C ALA A 167 -11.51 4.11 2.17
N LEU A 168 -12.18 4.94 1.35
CA LEU A 168 -12.42 6.36 1.65
C LEU A 168 -13.28 6.55 2.92
N ALA A 169 -14.29 5.71 3.11
CA ALA A 169 -15.13 5.74 4.31
C ALA A 169 -14.35 5.36 5.58
N LEU A 170 -13.37 4.46 5.46
CA LEU A 170 -12.44 4.11 6.55
C LEU A 170 -11.35 5.17 6.80
N GLY A 171 -11.31 6.23 5.99
CA GLY A 171 -10.37 7.33 6.16
C GLY A 171 -9.02 7.12 5.50
N PHE A 172 -8.90 6.18 4.56
CA PHE A 172 -7.69 6.03 3.78
C PHE A 172 -7.68 6.94 2.56
N PRO A 173 -6.53 7.56 2.22
CA PRO A 173 -6.34 8.16 0.91
C PRO A 173 -6.39 7.09 -0.17
N LEU A 174 -7.19 7.33 -1.22
CA LEU A 174 -7.35 6.45 -2.36
C LEU A 174 -6.85 7.11 -3.65
N HIS A 175 -5.91 6.48 -4.31
CA HIS A 175 -5.42 6.89 -5.62
C HIS A 175 -6.02 6.05 -6.75
N LEU A 176 -6.43 6.74 -7.82
CA LEU A 176 -6.84 6.16 -9.10
C LEU A 176 -6.09 6.87 -10.23
N ALA A 177 -5.54 6.11 -11.20
CA ALA A 177 -4.96 6.70 -12.41
C ALA A 177 -5.99 6.99 -13.50
N LEU A 178 -7.20 6.49 -13.34
CA LEU A 178 -8.36 6.77 -14.18
C LEU A 178 -9.46 7.39 -13.33
N SER A 179 -9.98 8.53 -13.78
CA SER A 179 -11.10 9.18 -13.08
C SER A 179 -12.33 8.26 -13.06
N PRO A 180 -13.01 8.10 -11.92
CA PRO A 180 -14.30 7.44 -11.86
C PRO A 180 -15.37 8.31 -12.57
N PHE A 181 -16.54 7.72 -12.84
CA PHE A 181 -17.62 8.38 -13.59
C PHE A 181 -18.42 9.39 -12.75
N VAL A 182 -17.73 10.22 -11.98
CA VAL A 182 -18.33 11.24 -11.09
C VAL A 182 -18.10 12.67 -11.58
N THR A 183 -17.34 12.86 -12.65
CA THR A 183 -16.92 14.17 -13.17
C THR A 183 -18.08 15.02 -13.70
N GLY A 184 -19.25 14.42 -13.95
CA GLY A 184 -20.48 15.14 -14.30
C GLY A 184 -21.11 15.93 -13.14
N SER A 185 -20.65 15.71 -11.90
CA SER A 185 -21.13 16.41 -10.71
C SER A 185 -19.99 17.12 -9.99
N PRO A 186 -19.84 18.44 -10.13
CA PRO A 186 -18.82 19.21 -9.40
C PRO A 186 -18.92 19.04 -7.87
N VAL A 187 -20.14 18.86 -7.36
CA VAL A 187 -20.36 18.61 -5.92
C VAL A 187 -19.78 17.28 -5.50
N ALA A 188 -20.03 16.21 -6.27
CA ALA A 188 -19.47 14.89 -5.96
C ALA A 188 -17.93 14.90 -6.03
N VAL A 189 -17.36 15.54 -7.04
CA VAL A 189 -15.91 15.70 -7.16
C VAL A 189 -15.35 16.41 -5.95
N ASN A 190 -15.90 17.56 -5.57
CA ASN A 190 -15.41 18.33 -4.41
C ASN A 190 -15.50 17.54 -3.10
N VAL A 191 -16.61 16.82 -2.89
CA VAL A 191 -16.76 15.98 -1.68
C VAL A 191 -15.68 14.89 -1.64
N LEU A 192 -15.45 14.20 -2.75
CA LEU A 192 -14.50 13.08 -2.79
C LEU A 192 -13.03 13.53 -2.68
N THR A 193 -12.68 14.67 -3.27
CA THR A 193 -11.29 15.14 -3.30
C THR A 193 -10.90 15.99 -2.09
N GLU A 194 -11.86 16.70 -1.49
CA GLU A 194 -11.60 17.62 -0.38
C GLU A 194 -12.47 17.33 0.86
N GLY A 195 -13.79 17.25 0.66
CA GLY A 195 -14.75 17.19 1.78
C GLY A 195 -14.63 15.95 2.66
N LEU A 196 -14.22 14.81 2.10
CA LEU A 196 -14.03 13.58 2.88
C LEU A 196 -12.83 13.66 3.83
N LYS A 197 -11.84 14.49 3.53
CA LYS A 197 -10.66 14.65 4.40
C LYS A 197 -11.06 15.10 5.81
N ASP A 198 -12.00 16.04 5.90
CA ASP A 198 -12.49 16.55 7.18
C ASP A 198 -13.49 15.59 7.86
N LEU A 199 -14.18 14.76 7.07
CA LEU A 199 -15.25 13.91 7.56
C LEU A 199 -14.75 12.54 8.03
N THR A 200 -13.89 11.89 7.24
CA THR A 200 -13.37 10.55 7.49
C THR A 200 -11.85 10.47 7.59
N GLY A 201 -11.15 11.49 7.11
CA GLY A 201 -9.70 11.45 6.88
C GLY A 201 -9.32 10.92 5.50
N GLY A 202 -10.30 10.38 4.74
CA GLY A 202 -10.10 9.86 3.39
C GLY A 202 -10.05 10.96 2.33
N GLN A 203 -9.34 10.72 1.25
CA GLN A 203 -9.23 11.64 0.12
C GLN A 203 -9.08 10.87 -1.18
N LEU A 204 -9.90 11.21 -2.20
CA LEU A 204 -9.71 10.69 -3.54
C LEU A 204 -8.62 11.50 -4.26
N ILE A 205 -7.64 10.79 -4.80
CA ILE A 205 -6.50 11.33 -5.55
C ILE A 205 -6.59 10.80 -6.97
N ILE A 206 -6.67 11.67 -7.96
CA ILE A 206 -6.59 11.31 -9.37
C ILE A 206 -5.25 11.79 -9.89
N GLU A 207 -4.37 10.84 -10.23
CA GLU A 207 -3.04 11.14 -10.78
C GLU A 207 -2.68 10.14 -11.87
N THR A 208 -2.37 10.65 -13.04
CA THR A 208 -2.11 9.84 -14.25
C THR A 208 -0.63 9.60 -14.51
N GLU A 209 0.26 10.27 -13.78
CA GLU A 209 1.69 10.12 -13.91
C GLU A 209 2.26 9.39 -12.69
N VAL A 210 3.06 8.36 -12.96
CA VAL A 210 3.60 7.46 -11.94
C VAL A 210 4.46 8.20 -10.92
N ASP A 211 5.37 9.06 -11.39
CA ASP A 211 6.29 9.78 -10.52
C ASP A 211 5.53 10.76 -9.61
N ALA A 212 4.51 11.44 -10.15
CA ALA A 212 3.67 12.35 -9.40
C ALA A 212 2.83 11.60 -8.34
N ALA A 213 2.28 10.43 -8.71
CA ALA A 213 1.56 9.56 -7.76
C ALA A 213 2.48 9.08 -6.65
N ALA A 214 3.67 8.59 -6.97
CA ALA A 214 4.65 8.13 -5.99
C ALA A 214 5.14 9.26 -5.06
N GLN A 215 5.30 10.46 -5.60
CA GLN A 215 5.65 11.66 -4.81
C GLN A 215 4.50 12.02 -3.85
N LYS A 216 3.26 12.00 -4.33
CA LYS A 216 2.09 12.30 -3.52
C LYS A 216 1.92 11.30 -2.37
N PHE A 217 2.21 10.00 -2.61
CA PHE A 217 2.18 8.98 -1.56
C PHE A 217 3.23 9.22 -0.49
N ASP A 218 4.46 9.56 -0.90
CA ASP A 218 5.54 9.90 0.02
C ASP A 218 5.19 11.11 0.90
N GLU A 219 4.57 12.14 0.33
CA GLU A 219 4.10 13.33 1.07
C GLU A 219 3.04 12.97 2.11
N ILE A 220 2.00 12.19 1.71
CA ILE A 220 0.93 11.77 2.62
C ILE A 220 1.47 10.89 3.75
N ILE A 221 2.35 9.95 3.42
CA ILE A 221 2.99 9.07 4.41
C ILE A 221 3.80 9.90 5.41
N LYS A 222 4.58 10.87 4.95
CA LYS A 222 5.33 11.80 5.82
C LYS A 222 4.41 12.62 6.72
N GLU A 223 3.31 13.16 6.19
CA GLU A 223 2.31 13.89 6.97
C GLU A 223 1.74 13.01 8.09
N LYS A 224 1.34 11.79 7.77
CA LYS A 224 0.80 10.82 8.75
C LYS A 224 1.84 10.40 9.80
N ARG A 225 3.09 10.15 9.41
CA ARG A 225 4.19 9.85 10.33
C ARG A 225 4.46 11.01 11.30
N ALA A 226 4.48 12.23 10.78
CA ALA A 226 4.63 13.44 11.60
C ALA A 226 3.48 13.58 12.62
N GLY A 227 2.24 13.27 12.19
CA GLY A 227 1.06 13.23 13.06
C GLY A 227 1.15 12.19 14.19
N LEU A 228 1.85 11.09 13.96
CA LEU A 228 2.15 10.05 14.96
C LEU A 228 3.36 10.40 15.85
N GLY A 229 4.08 11.50 15.56
CA GLY A 229 5.29 11.89 16.28
C GLY A 229 6.51 10.99 15.99
N ILE A 230 6.46 10.15 14.98
CA ILE A 230 7.52 9.18 14.66
C ILE A 230 8.79 9.88 14.15
N ASP A 231 8.64 10.98 13.38
CA ASP A 231 9.77 11.68 12.75
C ASP A 231 10.28 12.87 13.57
N SER A 232 9.72 13.12 14.76
CA SER A 232 10.07 14.31 15.57
C SER A 232 11.35 14.15 16.41
N GLY A 233 12.07 13.04 16.30
CA GLY A 233 13.31 12.81 17.06
C GLY A 233 13.12 12.74 18.59
N ILE A 234 11.89 12.82 19.06
CA ILE A 234 11.55 12.65 20.46
C ILE A 234 11.40 11.15 20.69
N ASN A 235 12.51 10.53 21.07
CA ASN A 235 12.48 9.24 21.74
C ASN A 235 11.61 9.41 23.00
N LYS A 236 10.32 9.11 22.91
CA LYS A 236 9.51 8.87 24.09
C LYS A 236 9.98 7.54 24.69
N GLY A 237 11.14 7.59 25.33
CA GLY A 237 11.55 6.59 26.31
C GLY A 237 10.42 6.42 27.30
N GLY A 238 10.06 5.17 27.55
CA GLY A 238 8.90 4.71 28.29
C GLY A 238 8.54 5.59 29.49
N ASP A 239 7.30 6.03 29.46
CA ASP A 239 6.50 6.15 30.66
C ASP A 239 5.16 5.51 30.37
N ALA A 240 5.07 4.25 30.81
CA ALA A 240 3.80 3.56 30.94
C ALA A 240 2.93 4.41 31.85
N ILE A 241 1.87 4.98 31.31
CA ILE A 241 0.78 5.51 32.13
C ILE A 241 -0.17 4.34 32.37
N CYS A 242 -0.25 3.96 33.64
CA CYS A 242 -1.25 3.04 34.22
C CYS A 242 -2.68 3.47 33.91
#